data_c87a7476b2a2500d61c590719d26be08
#
_entry.id   c87a7476b2a2500d61c590719d26be08
#
_cell.length_a   1.000
_cell.length_b   1.000
_cell.length_c   1.000
_cell.angle_alpha   90.00
_cell.angle_beta   90.00
_cell.angle_gamma   90.00
#
_symmetry.space_group_name_H-M   'P 1'
#
loop_
_entity.id
_entity.type
_entity.pdbx_description
1 polymer ?
#
loop_
_entity_poly.entity_id
_entity_poly.type
_entity_poly.pdbx_seq_one_letter_code
_entity_poly.pdbx_strand_id
1 'polypeptide(L)'
;MNQIEDYIIIKNNIPKKTCQSLINTCNNRKWDKHEWNNNNTGQFTSASTKELDIMSSSKEQQVKVKPFIVKALENYQKKCTWGGVKPTQKPTWLTRFSSIRFNKYEVGTMMRGHYDHIHTLFDGTIKGIPIVSIVANLNEDYEGAEFYCRNKIIPLTTGDILLFPSNFMFPHGVTECTKGTRYSFVSWAF
;
A
#
# COMPACT_ATOMS: atom_id res chain seq x y z
N MET A 1 -5.29 18.89 19.75
CA MET A 1 -4.11 18.78 18.86
C MET A 1 -4.16 17.39 18.27
N ASN A 2 -4.20 17.24 16.94
CA ASN A 2 -4.21 15.90 16.32
C ASN A 2 -2.87 15.23 16.57
N GLN A 3 -2.89 13.96 16.97
CA GLN A 3 -1.67 13.15 17.06
C GLN A 3 -1.27 12.73 15.65
N ILE A 4 0.03 12.45 15.44
CA ILE A 4 0.54 12.04 14.13
C ILE A 4 -0.11 10.74 13.63
N GLU A 5 -0.51 9.86 14.55
CA GLU A 5 -1.21 8.62 14.27
C GLU A 5 -2.62 8.82 13.70
N ASP A 6 -3.23 9.98 13.92
CA ASP A 6 -4.57 10.31 13.37
C ASP A 6 -4.55 10.37 11.84
N TYR A 7 -3.36 10.47 11.23
CA TYR A 7 -3.16 10.42 9.78
C TYR A 7 -3.03 9.00 9.21
N ILE A 8 -3.07 7.97 10.07
CA ILE A 8 -3.16 6.55 9.67
C ILE A 8 -4.64 6.17 9.69
N ILE A 9 -5.22 5.90 8.52
CA ILE A 9 -6.66 5.68 8.38
C ILE A 9 -6.91 4.34 7.71
N ILE A 10 -7.80 3.55 8.31
CA ILE A 10 -8.28 2.29 7.74
C ILE A 10 -9.72 2.46 7.27
N LYS A 11 -10.02 1.93 6.10
CA LYS A 11 -11.38 1.85 5.52
C LYS A 11 -11.64 0.46 4.98
N ASN A 12 -12.55 -0.26 5.62
CA ASN A 12 -13.06 -1.52 5.10
C ASN A 12 -14.11 -1.23 4.02
N ASN A 13 -13.72 -1.29 2.75
CA ASN A 13 -14.61 -0.97 1.66
C ASN A 13 -14.45 -1.85 0.41
N ILE A 14 -13.50 -2.79 0.39
CA ILE A 14 -13.40 -3.77 -0.69
C ILE A 14 -14.20 -5.02 -0.28
N PRO A 15 -15.25 -5.41 -1.02
CA PRO A 15 -16.00 -6.62 -0.70
C PRO A 15 -15.11 -7.87 -0.71
N LYS A 16 -15.30 -8.78 0.24
CA LYS A 16 -14.54 -10.05 0.34
C LYS A 16 -14.53 -10.83 -0.97
N LYS A 17 -15.66 -10.87 -1.70
CA LYS A 17 -15.77 -11.49 -3.02
C LYS A 17 -14.81 -10.85 -4.04
N THR A 18 -14.63 -9.54 -3.98
CA THR A 18 -13.69 -8.82 -4.85
C THR A 18 -12.26 -9.16 -4.50
N CYS A 19 -11.92 -9.20 -3.20
CA CYS A 19 -10.60 -9.62 -2.73
C CYS A 19 -10.25 -11.03 -3.22
N GLN A 20 -11.15 -12.00 -3.04
CA GLN A 20 -10.96 -13.37 -3.51
C GLN A 20 -10.77 -13.43 -5.03
N SER A 21 -11.59 -12.68 -5.78
CA SER A 21 -11.45 -12.62 -7.23
C SER A 21 -10.10 -12.03 -7.67
N LEU A 22 -9.58 -11.04 -6.97
CA LEU A 22 -8.24 -10.49 -7.23
C LEU A 22 -7.16 -11.53 -6.99
N ILE A 23 -7.19 -12.22 -5.85
CA ILE A 23 -6.24 -13.30 -5.51
C ILE A 23 -6.26 -14.37 -6.60
N ASN A 24 -7.43 -14.84 -7.01
CA ASN A 24 -7.56 -15.87 -8.03
C ASN A 24 -6.94 -15.44 -9.37
N THR A 25 -7.08 -14.17 -9.76
CA THR A 25 -6.45 -13.64 -10.98
C THR A 25 -4.94 -13.46 -10.85
N CYS A 26 -4.41 -13.39 -9.63
CA CYS A 26 -2.98 -13.32 -9.37
C CYS A 26 -2.29 -14.69 -9.42
N ASN A 27 -2.97 -15.76 -8.97
CA ASN A 27 -2.38 -17.09 -8.85
C ASN A 27 -1.91 -17.71 -10.17
N ASN A 28 -2.49 -17.28 -11.30
CA ASN A 28 -2.14 -17.77 -12.64
C ASN A 28 -1.10 -16.89 -13.35
N ARG A 29 -0.44 -15.99 -12.65
CA ARG A 29 0.53 -15.04 -13.22
C ARG A 29 1.90 -15.22 -12.58
N LYS A 30 2.94 -14.78 -13.33
CA LYS A 30 4.31 -14.78 -12.82
C LYS A 30 4.46 -13.72 -11.72
N TRP A 31 5.13 -14.10 -10.66
CA TRP A 31 5.58 -13.24 -9.58
C TRP A 31 7.09 -13.06 -9.68
N ASP A 32 7.56 -11.85 -9.38
CA ASP A 32 8.97 -11.50 -9.31
C ASP A 32 9.35 -11.20 -7.86
N LYS A 33 10.60 -11.43 -7.47
CA LYS A 33 11.07 -11.05 -6.14
C LYS A 33 11.12 -9.54 -6.02
N HIS A 34 10.76 -9.03 -4.83
CA HIS A 34 10.90 -7.61 -4.54
C HIS A 34 12.39 -7.24 -4.48
N GLU A 35 12.73 -6.12 -5.11
CA GLU A 35 14.07 -5.57 -5.14
C GLU A 35 14.10 -4.16 -4.55
N TRP A 36 15.18 -3.83 -3.90
CA TRP A 36 15.42 -2.52 -3.32
C TRP A 36 16.31 -1.68 -4.24
N ASN A 37 15.92 -0.43 -4.46
CA ASN A 37 16.79 0.52 -5.13
C ASN A 37 17.92 0.94 -4.18
N ASN A 38 19.15 0.77 -4.63
CA ASN A 38 20.32 1.35 -3.96
C ASN A 38 20.50 2.78 -4.46
N ASN A 39 20.11 3.75 -3.65
CA ASN A 39 20.17 5.17 -3.99
C ASN A 39 21.60 5.67 -4.36
N ASN A 40 22.65 4.96 -3.91
CA ASN A 40 24.04 5.35 -4.21
C ASN A 40 24.51 4.85 -5.59
N THR A 41 23.98 3.74 -6.05
CA THR A 41 24.41 3.11 -7.31
C THR A 41 23.34 3.11 -8.40
N GLY A 42 22.10 3.43 -8.06
CA GLY A 42 20.95 3.31 -8.95
C GLY A 42 20.57 1.87 -9.31
N GLN A 43 21.23 0.88 -8.71
CA GLN A 43 20.99 -0.52 -8.98
C GLN A 43 19.89 -1.09 -8.08
N PHE A 44 19.09 -1.99 -8.63
CA PHE A 44 18.12 -2.77 -7.87
C PHE A 44 18.79 -4.05 -7.38
N THR A 45 18.62 -4.35 -6.10
CA THR A 45 19.15 -5.57 -5.49
C THR A 45 18.12 -6.21 -4.58
N SER A 46 18.05 -7.54 -4.64
CA SER A 46 17.36 -8.31 -3.60
C SER A 46 18.19 -8.25 -2.32
N ALA A 47 17.62 -7.68 -1.26
CA ALA A 47 18.36 -7.47 -0.01
C ALA A 47 18.50 -8.76 0.81
N SER A 48 17.65 -9.75 0.60
CA SER A 48 17.71 -11.04 1.29
C SER A 48 16.84 -12.09 0.60
N THR A 49 17.02 -13.35 0.96
CA THR A 49 16.14 -14.46 0.54
C THR A 49 14.73 -14.36 1.13
N LYS A 50 14.54 -13.49 2.13
CA LYS A 50 13.26 -13.27 2.82
C LYS A 50 12.38 -12.21 2.14
N GLU A 51 12.76 -11.72 0.96
CA GLU A 51 11.93 -10.74 0.25
C GLU A 51 10.61 -11.37 -0.23
N LEU A 52 9.55 -10.57 -0.13
CA LEU A 52 8.23 -10.92 -0.67
C LEU A 52 8.25 -11.03 -2.20
N ASP A 53 7.20 -11.60 -2.76
CA ASP A 53 6.96 -11.59 -4.19
C ASP A 53 6.06 -10.42 -4.58
N ILE A 54 6.35 -9.83 -5.73
CA ILE A 54 5.59 -8.69 -6.27
C ILE A 54 5.09 -8.99 -7.68
N MET A 55 3.99 -8.32 -8.06
CA MET A 55 3.42 -8.44 -9.40
C MET A 55 2.70 -7.14 -9.79
N SER A 56 2.97 -6.62 -10.96
CA SER A 56 2.22 -5.50 -11.51
C SER A 56 0.80 -5.90 -11.90
N SER A 57 -0.18 -5.04 -11.60
CA SER A 57 -1.57 -5.28 -11.96
C SER A 57 -1.81 -5.19 -13.46
N SER A 58 -2.81 -5.93 -13.95
CA SER A 58 -3.39 -5.73 -15.28
C SER A 58 -4.30 -4.48 -15.29
N LYS A 59 -4.63 -3.99 -16.50
CA LYS A 59 -5.61 -2.91 -16.65
C LYS A 59 -6.98 -3.27 -16.06
N GLU A 60 -7.41 -4.51 -16.24
CA GLU A 60 -8.68 -5.02 -15.70
C GLU A 60 -8.70 -4.99 -14.16
N GLN A 61 -7.62 -5.46 -13.52
CA GLN A 61 -7.48 -5.41 -12.06
C GLN A 61 -7.49 -3.97 -11.55
N GLN A 62 -6.82 -3.04 -12.24
CA GLN A 62 -6.84 -1.62 -11.89
C GLN A 62 -8.24 -1.01 -11.98
N VAL A 63 -8.97 -1.26 -13.07
CA VAL A 63 -10.35 -0.79 -13.23
C VAL A 63 -11.24 -1.32 -12.11
N LYS A 64 -11.07 -2.59 -11.73
CA LYS A 64 -11.85 -3.25 -10.69
C LYS A 64 -11.67 -2.63 -9.30
N VAL A 65 -10.46 -2.20 -8.94
CA VAL A 65 -10.17 -1.65 -7.60
C VAL A 65 -10.26 -0.12 -7.54
N LYS A 66 -10.15 0.56 -8.68
CA LYS A 66 -10.17 2.04 -8.75
C LYS A 66 -11.30 2.69 -7.93
N PRO A 67 -12.57 2.26 -8.00
CA PRO A 67 -13.65 2.89 -7.24
C PRO A 67 -13.41 2.85 -5.72
N PHE A 68 -12.83 1.77 -5.21
CA PHE A 68 -12.56 1.60 -3.77
C PHE A 68 -11.42 2.52 -3.33
N ILE A 69 -10.35 2.62 -4.12
CA ILE A 69 -9.22 3.53 -3.85
C ILE A 69 -9.71 4.98 -3.87
N VAL A 70 -10.45 5.38 -4.88
CA VAL A 70 -10.99 6.75 -4.98
C VAL A 70 -11.83 7.10 -3.76
N LYS A 71 -12.75 6.21 -3.36
CA LYS A 71 -13.59 6.41 -2.17
C LYS A 71 -12.76 6.50 -0.88
N ALA A 72 -11.71 5.67 -0.76
CA ALA A 72 -10.82 5.72 0.40
C ALA A 72 -10.03 7.04 0.46
N LEU A 73 -9.50 7.52 -0.67
CA LEU A 73 -8.81 8.80 -0.79
C LEU A 73 -9.72 10.00 -0.50
N GLU A 74 -10.96 9.99 -0.99
CA GLU A 74 -11.94 11.04 -0.66
C GLU A 74 -12.22 11.11 0.85
N ASN A 75 -12.34 9.95 1.51
CA ASN A 75 -12.51 9.90 2.96
C ASN A 75 -11.27 10.36 3.71
N TYR A 76 -10.07 10.00 3.21
CA TYR A 76 -8.81 10.46 3.76
C TYR A 76 -8.70 11.99 3.71
N GLN A 77 -8.93 12.58 2.55
CA GLN A 77 -8.90 14.04 2.36
C GLN A 77 -9.86 14.79 3.29
N LYS A 78 -11.06 14.23 3.51
CA LYS A 78 -12.04 14.82 4.44
C LYS A 78 -11.57 14.82 5.90
N LYS A 79 -10.80 13.80 6.31
CA LYS A 79 -10.25 13.70 7.67
C LYS A 79 -9.03 14.59 7.88
N CYS A 80 -8.20 14.76 6.84
CA CYS A 80 -7.04 15.62 6.86
C CYS A 80 -7.40 17.10 6.65
N THR A 81 -8.52 17.56 7.22
CA THR A 81 -8.93 18.96 7.13
C THR A 81 -8.02 19.82 7.98
N TRP A 82 -7.45 20.84 7.36
CA TRP A 82 -6.55 21.81 7.97
C TRP A 82 -7.29 22.67 8.98
N GLY A 83 -6.95 22.53 10.27
CA GLY A 83 -7.26 23.53 11.29
C GLY A 83 -8.72 23.98 11.43
N GLY A 84 -9.70 23.13 11.16
CA GLY A 84 -11.12 23.47 11.28
C GLY A 84 -11.70 24.31 10.13
N VAL A 85 -10.90 24.66 9.14
CA VAL A 85 -11.40 25.29 7.91
C VAL A 85 -12.18 24.23 7.12
N LYS A 86 -13.49 24.36 7.07
CA LYS A 86 -14.32 23.55 6.16
C LYS A 86 -13.88 23.89 4.74
N PRO A 87 -13.37 22.94 3.95
CA PRO A 87 -13.05 23.22 2.58
C PRO A 87 -14.37 23.60 1.87
N THR A 88 -14.44 24.81 1.38
CA THR A 88 -15.56 25.29 0.55
C THR A 88 -15.62 24.58 -0.80
N GLN A 89 -14.57 23.81 -1.12
CA GLN A 89 -14.44 23.01 -2.32
C GLN A 89 -14.02 21.57 -1.93
N LYS A 90 -14.37 20.58 -2.78
CA LYS A 90 -13.84 19.23 -2.64
C LYS A 90 -12.31 19.30 -2.62
N PRO A 91 -11.64 18.70 -1.63
CA PRO A 91 -10.18 18.64 -1.64
C PRO A 91 -9.73 17.96 -2.94
N THR A 92 -9.00 18.68 -3.78
CA THR A 92 -8.57 18.19 -5.10
C THR A 92 -7.07 17.91 -5.17
N TRP A 93 -6.39 17.95 -4.03
CA TRP A 93 -4.94 17.82 -3.97
C TRP A 93 -4.41 16.39 -4.15
N LEU A 94 -5.25 15.36 -3.95
CA LEU A 94 -4.94 13.97 -4.31
C LEU A 94 -5.76 13.59 -5.56
N THR A 95 -5.20 13.82 -6.73
CA THR A 95 -5.92 13.65 -8.00
C THR A 95 -5.52 12.40 -8.75
N ARG A 96 -4.37 11.82 -8.44
CA ARG A 96 -3.79 10.68 -9.15
C ARG A 96 -3.23 9.66 -8.17
N PHE A 97 -3.18 8.42 -8.59
CA PHE A 97 -2.46 7.35 -7.91
C PHE A 97 -1.78 6.43 -8.93
N SER A 98 -0.70 5.81 -8.49
CA SER A 98 0.10 4.92 -9.32
C SER A 98 -0.67 3.64 -9.69
N SER A 99 -0.15 2.93 -10.69
CA SER A 99 -0.58 1.54 -10.94
C SER A 99 -0.40 0.70 -9.68
N ILE A 100 -1.30 -0.28 -9.51
CA ILE A 100 -1.30 -1.16 -8.36
C ILE A 100 -0.20 -2.20 -8.53
N ARG A 101 0.53 -2.43 -7.45
CA ARG A 101 1.45 -3.55 -7.29
C ARG A 101 0.87 -4.53 -6.27
N PHE A 102 0.67 -5.77 -6.67
CA PHE A 102 0.34 -6.84 -5.74
C PHE A 102 1.59 -7.32 -5.01
N ASN A 103 1.41 -7.64 -3.75
CA ASN A 103 2.42 -8.20 -2.86
C ASN A 103 1.93 -9.55 -2.33
N LYS A 104 2.79 -10.56 -2.36
CA LYS A 104 2.53 -11.90 -1.82
C LYS A 104 3.61 -12.22 -0.79
N TYR A 105 3.18 -12.55 0.42
CA TYR A 105 4.05 -12.95 1.53
C TYR A 105 3.84 -14.43 1.79
N GLU A 106 4.76 -15.25 1.36
CA GLU A 106 4.82 -16.68 1.69
C GLU A 106 5.56 -16.88 3.03
N VAL A 107 5.45 -18.08 3.61
CA VAL A 107 6.16 -18.40 4.86
C VAL A 107 7.65 -18.09 4.74
N GLY A 108 8.18 -17.38 5.72
CA GLY A 108 9.56 -16.92 5.76
C GLY A 108 9.83 -15.58 5.04
N THR A 109 8.83 -14.97 4.38
CA THR A 109 9.00 -13.67 3.73
C THR A 109 8.44 -12.51 4.52
N MET A 110 8.97 -11.33 4.29
CA MET A 110 8.66 -10.10 5.03
C MET A 110 8.89 -8.85 4.16
N MET A 111 8.48 -7.70 4.66
CA MET A 111 8.91 -6.39 4.17
C MET A 111 9.60 -5.65 5.30
N ARG A 112 10.89 -5.43 5.20
CA ARG A 112 11.64 -4.67 6.20
C ARG A 112 11.13 -3.23 6.33
N GLY A 113 11.40 -2.60 7.46
CA GLY A 113 11.02 -1.21 7.73
C GLY A 113 11.63 -0.25 6.71
N HIS A 114 10.79 0.59 6.13
CA HIS A 114 11.15 1.62 5.15
C HIS A 114 10.13 2.76 5.18
N TYR A 115 10.36 3.76 4.37
CA TYR A 115 9.39 4.81 4.04
C TYR A 115 9.30 4.97 2.52
N ASP A 116 8.14 5.39 2.04
CA ASP A 116 7.80 5.39 0.61
C ASP A 116 8.26 6.64 -0.15
N HIS A 117 9.29 7.31 0.31
CA HIS A 117 9.87 8.43 -0.43
C HIS A 117 10.69 7.92 -1.63
N ILE A 118 10.00 7.58 -2.72
CA ILE A 118 10.58 6.89 -3.87
C ILE A 118 11.00 7.91 -4.93
N HIS A 119 12.29 8.12 -5.09
CA HIS A 119 12.85 9.01 -6.12
C HIS A 119 12.49 8.58 -7.55
N THR A 120 12.36 7.28 -7.81
CA THR A 120 12.10 6.71 -9.14
C THR A 120 10.72 7.03 -9.71
N LEU A 121 9.76 7.48 -8.91
CA LEU A 121 8.47 7.97 -9.42
C LEU A 121 8.60 9.31 -10.15
N PHE A 122 9.77 9.95 -10.12
CA PHE A 122 10.01 11.21 -10.81
C PHE A 122 10.51 11.06 -12.25
N ASP A 123 11.04 9.90 -12.62
CA ASP A 123 11.78 9.70 -13.87
C ASP A 123 10.96 9.08 -15.00
N GLY A 124 9.67 8.89 -14.80
CA GLY A 124 8.77 8.26 -15.76
C GLY A 124 7.76 9.22 -16.40
N THR A 125 6.79 8.64 -17.10
CA THR A 125 5.60 9.33 -17.61
C THR A 125 4.71 9.87 -16.49
N ILE A 126 4.84 9.30 -15.28
CA ILE A 126 4.17 9.76 -14.07
C ILE A 126 5.20 10.52 -13.24
N LYS A 127 5.02 11.83 -13.15
CA LYS A 127 5.84 12.70 -12.31
C LYS A 127 5.05 13.13 -11.09
N GLY A 128 5.60 12.94 -9.90
CA GLY A 128 4.99 13.38 -8.66
C GLY A 128 5.62 12.72 -7.44
N ILE A 129 5.62 13.43 -6.32
CA ILE A 129 6.05 12.89 -5.03
C ILE A 129 4.88 12.11 -4.44
N PRO A 130 5.03 10.85 -4.01
CA PRO A 130 4.02 10.18 -3.22
C PRO A 130 3.67 11.00 -1.99
N ILE A 131 2.40 11.32 -1.83
CA ILE A 131 1.90 12.05 -0.66
C ILE A 131 1.23 11.08 0.30
N VAL A 132 0.48 10.11 -0.22
CA VAL A 132 -0.24 9.11 0.56
C VAL A 132 0.07 7.71 0.04
N SER A 133 0.53 6.86 0.94
CA SER A 133 0.67 5.42 0.71
C SER A 133 -0.67 4.75 0.90
N ILE A 134 -0.97 3.79 0.03
CA ILE A 134 -2.22 3.03 -0.02
C ILE A 134 -1.85 1.55 0.06
N VAL A 135 -2.32 0.86 1.10
CA VAL A 135 -2.12 -0.57 1.30
C VAL A 135 -3.48 -1.23 1.48
N ALA A 136 -3.81 -2.23 0.67
CA ALA A 136 -5.04 -3.00 0.84
C ALA A 136 -4.74 -4.44 1.25
N ASN A 137 -5.45 -4.94 2.25
CA ASN A 137 -5.36 -6.33 2.69
C ASN A 137 -6.44 -7.18 2.01
N LEU A 138 -6.03 -8.30 1.39
CA LEU A 138 -6.93 -9.09 0.55
C LEU A 138 -7.42 -10.39 1.20
N ASN A 139 -6.75 -10.87 2.26
CA ASN A 139 -7.12 -12.09 2.98
C ASN A 139 -6.69 -12.02 4.45
N GLU A 140 -7.12 -13.01 5.24
CA GLU A 140 -6.82 -13.13 6.68
C GLU A 140 -6.38 -14.56 7.07
N ASP A 141 -6.27 -15.48 6.12
CA ASP A 141 -5.94 -16.89 6.33
C ASP A 141 -4.42 -17.12 6.42
N TYR A 142 -3.75 -16.31 7.24
CA TYR A 142 -2.29 -16.37 7.49
C TYR A 142 -1.97 -16.04 8.96
N GLU A 143 -0.75 -16.37 9.40
CA GLU A 143 -0.19 -15.97 10.69
C GLU A 143 1.14 -15.22 10.45
N GLY A 144 1.47 -14.29 11.34
CA GLY A 144 2.54 -13.33 11.08
C GLY A 144 2.17 -12.36 9.97
N ALA A 145 3.12 -11.92 9.18
CA ALA A 145 2.93 -10.96 8.08
C ALA A 145 2.10 -9.72 8.50
N GLU A 146 2.24 -9.28 9.75
CA GLU A 146 1.50 -8.16 10.31
C GLU A 146 2.07 -6.85 9.78
N PHE A 147 1.19 -5.97 9.32
CA PHE A 147 1.60 -4.62 8.93
C PHE A 147 1.90 -3.80 10.18
N TYR A 148 3.05 -3.15 10.22
CA TYR A 148 3.37 -2.18 11.26
C TYR A 148 3.69 -0.82 10.66
N CYS A 149 3.32 0.23 11.38
CA CYS A 149 3.69 1.58 11.06
C CYS A 149 4.21 2.27 12.30
N ARG A 150 5.40 2.90 12.18
CA ARG A 150 6.16 3.40 13.33
C ARG A 150 6.44 2.20 14.25
N ASN A 151 6.06 2.26 15.50
CA ASN A 151 6.29 1.20 16.49
C ASN A 151 4.99 0.45 16.86
N LYS A 152 3.98 0.50 15.99
CA LYS A 152 2.66 -0.09 16.26
C LYS A 152 2.27 -1.07 15.17
N ILE A 153 1.80 -2.25 15.56
CA ILE A 153 1.07 -3.16 14.67
C ILE A 153 -0.28 -2.52 14.33
N ILE A 154 -0.60 -2.53 13.06
CA ILE A 154 -1.87 -2.03 12.51
C ILE A 154 -2.67 -3.25 12.05
N PRO A 155 -3.66 -3.70 12.84
CA PRO A 155 -4.45 -4.86 12.46
C PRO A 155 -5.28 -4.54 11.22
N LEU A 156 -5.22 -5.42 10.23
CA LEU A 156 -5.94 -5.30 8.96
C LEU A 156 -6.78 -6.55 8.71
N THR A 157 -8.02 -6.33 8.32
CA THR A 157 -8.95 -7.40 7.91
C THR A 157 -9.12 -7.43 6.40
N THR A 158 -9.73 -8.51 5.88
CA THR A 158 -9.99 -8.65 4.45
C THR A 158 -10.86 -7.50 3.93
N GLY A 159 -10.35 -6.78 2.93
CA GLY A 159 -11.03 -5.64 2.30
C GLY A 159 -10.68 -4.28 2.91
N ASP A 160 -9.81 -4.25 3.92
CA ASP A 160 -9.30 -2.99 4.45
C ASP A 160 -8.37 -2.30 3.46
N ILE A 161 -8.55 -0.99 3.34
CA ILE A 161 -7.59 -0.08 2.71
C ILE A 161 -7.02 0.81 3.81
N LEU A 162 -5.73 0.69 4.02
CA LEU A 162 -4.93 1.52 4.91
C LEU A 162 -4.32 2.67 4.11
N LEU A 163 -4.44 3.89 4.63
CA LEU A 163 -3.85 5.10 4.06
C LEU A 163 -3.04 5.83 5.12
N PHE A 164 -1.86 6.28 4.75
CA PHE A 164 -0.97 7.06 5.62
C PHE A 164 -0.03 7.92 4.78
N PRO A 165 0.57 9.01 5.36
CA PRO A 165 1.54 9.83 4.64
C PRO A 165 2.77 9.04 4.21
N SER A 166 3.24 9.26 2.99
CA SER A 166 4.37 8.53 2.39
C SER A 166 5.75 8.99 2.87
N ASN A 167 5.83 9.95 3.80
CA ASN A 167 7.08 10.57 4.20
C ASN A 167 7.83 9.78 5.30
N PHE A 168 9.05 10.24 5.63
CA PHE A 168 9.96 9.61 6.59
C PHE A 168 9.42 9.50 8.03
N MET A 169 8.38 10.26 8.39
CA MET A 169 7.75 10.17 9.70
C MET A 169 6.88 8.92 9.88
N PHE A 170 6.60 8.21 8.79
CA PHE A 170 5.79 6.99 8.78
C PHE A 170 6.59 5.77 8.28
N PRO A 171 7.71 5.40 8.95
CA PRO A 171 8.41 4.16 8.63
C PRO A 171 7.46 2.99 8.89
N HIS A 172 7.42 2.05 7.96
CA HIS A 172 6.50 0.93 8.01
C HIS A 172 7.11 -0.33 7.39
N GLY A 173 6.46 -1.45 7.61
CA GLY A 173 6.88 -2.73 7.06
C GLY A 173 5.87 -3.81 7.37
N VAL A 174 6.26 -5.05 7.11
CA VAL A 174 5.46 -6.25 7.37
C VAL A 174 6.36 -7.27 8.03
N THR A 175 5.91 -7.81 9.17
CA THR A 175 6.64 -8.87 9.89
C THR A 175 6.74 -10.14 9.06
N GLU A 176 7.59 -11.07 9.46
CA GLU A 176 7.74 -12.35 8.78
C GLU A 176 6.41 -13.12 8.79
N CYS A 177 6.03 -13.66 7.64
CA CYS A 177 4.90 -14.59 7.53
C CYS A 177 5.31 -15.94 8.11
N THR A 178 4.54 -16.44 9.09
CA THR A 178 4.86 -17.71 9.78
C THR A 178 4.00 -18.88 9.34
N LYS A 179 2.81 -18.60 8.77
CA LYS A 179 1.89 -19.62 8.25
C LYS A 179 0.96 -19.04 7.19
N GLY A 180 0.59 -19.85 6.22
CA GLY A 180 -0.30 -19.45 5.12
C GLY A 180 0.38 -18.51 4.13
N THR A 181 -0.42 -17.68 3.46
CA THR A 181 0.07 -16.69 2.50
C THR A 181 -0.76 -15.42 2.60
N ARG A 182 -0.12 -14.28 2.85
CA ARG A 182 -0.78 -12.99 2.83
C ARG A 182 -0.73 -12.38 1.44
N TYR A 183 -1.89 -11.93 0.98
CA TYR A 183 -2.02 -11.13 -0.24
C TYR A 183 -2.44 -9.70 0.09
N SER A 184 -1.78 -8.75 -0.53
CA SER A 184 -2.11 -7.33 -0.44
C SER A 184 -1.84 -6.63 -1.77
N PHE A 185 -2.29 -5.40 -1.91
CA PHE A 185 -1.78 -4.53 -2.96
C PHE A 185 -1.36 -3.17 -2.40
N VAL A 186 -0.46 -2.51 -3.09
CA VAL A 186 0.01 -1.17 -2.78
C VAL A 186 -0.15 -0.24 -3.97
N SER A 187 -0.34 1.04 -3.68
CA SER A 187 -0.34 2.14 -4.63
C SER A 187 0.03 3.43 -3.89
N TRP A 188 0.36 4.47 -4.61
CA TRP A 188 0.75 5.76 -4.05
C TRP A 188 -0.05 6.87 -4.72
N ALA A 189 -0.66 7.76 -3.92
CA ALA A 189 -1.37 8.94 -4.40
C ALA A 189 -0.46 10.18 -4.35
N PHE A 190 -0.66 11.10 -5.31
CA PHE A 190 0.12 12.33 -5.51
C PHE A 190 -0.70 13.41 -6.25
#